data_390b1b0f6cb17486055482fd99d65863
#
_entry.id   390b1b0f6cb17486055482fd99d65863
#
_cell.length_a   1.000
_cell.length_b   1.000
_cell.length_c   1.000
_cell.angle_alpha   90.00
_cell.angle_beta   90.00
_cell.angle_gamma   90.00
#
_symmetry.space_group_name_H-M   'P 1'
#
loop_
_entity.id
_entity.type
_entity.pdbx_description
1 polymer ?
#
loop_
_entity_poly.entity_id
_entity_poly.type
_entity_poly.pdbx_seq_one_letter_code
_entity_poly.pdbx_strand_id
1 'polypeptide(L)'
;MNGILLIIASLFLPSAVFAGENSGVGATSPLDLTHHIVGYLSILFTVLAYVAAMSEEVIELRKSKPMVLGSAIIWFAICIYYALNGQAKVAALAFESNLLAYIELLLFILVSMTYLNAMEERGIFDGLRIWLLNKQFSYRQLFWITGFLAFVLSTVVSGLAVGLLMGAVATAVGKNKTKFIGIACVNIVVAVNAGGTFSPLGGISTLFVWQHKILKFGEFFALALPCLVNFLVPAIIMHFFVPKDTPAASSRAINLRRGSKRILLLFAVTLVITVWGNVYLELPPAAGMMAGLALLQFFSFYLTQTVKNQESQFAYAYKFFGVDVPVGNEKQDFDIYKNVGNVEWDTLLFFYGAMMIIGALSFVGYLDAIAQFLYGQNHPTNANIIIGLSSAFIDNGTLMFAVLNMHPDLPPGQWLLLTLTLGVGGSLLAIGSAPGVGLLGQIKEGYTFGYHMRWMPVILLGYIASIATHFWINAEYF
;
A
#
# COMPACT_ATOMS: atom_id res chain seq x y z
N MET A 1 -19.57 -42.77 5.99
CA MET A 1 -19.40 -41.79 4.91
C MET A 1 -20.71 -41.13 4.47
N ASN A 2 -21.86 -41.71 4.69
CA ASN A 2 -23.17 -41.18 4.25
C ASN A 2 -23.81 -40.13 5.18
N GLY A 3 -23.35 -39.98 6.42
CA GLY A 3 -23.93 -38.99 7.37
C GLY A 3 -23.40 -37.55 7.18
N ILE A 4 -22.15 -37.39 6.76
CA ILE A 4 -21.53 -36.09 6.57
C ILE A 4 -22.02 -35.42 5.27
N LEU A 5 -22.31 -36.21 4.24
CA LEU A 5 -22.90 -35.73 3.00
C LEU A 5 -24.33 -35.24 3.14
N LEU A 6 -25.12 -35.85 4.06
CA LEU A 6 -26.48 -35.39 4.39
C LEU A 6 -26.50 -34.08 5.17
N ILE A 7 -25.52 -33.85 6.06
CA ILE A 7 -25.39 -32.58 6.81
C ILE A 7 -24.94 -31.47 5.87
N ILE A 8 -24.06 -31.76 4.93
CA ILE A 8 -23.63 -30.76 3.90
C ILE A 8 -24.79 -30.49 2.93
N ALA A 9 -25.54 -31.47 2.51
CA ALA A 9 -26.70 -31.30 1.64
C ALA A 9 -27.85 -30.51 2.29
N SER A 10 -28.05 -30.64 3.60
CA SER A 10 -29.07 -29.87 4.33
C SER A 10 -28.69 -28.39 4.52
N LEU A 11 -27.39 -28.05 4.40
CA LEU A 11 -26.90 -26.67 4.41
C LEU A 11 -27.10 -25.94 3.07
N PHE A 12 -27.40 -26.66 2.00
CA PHE A 12 -27.58 -26.12 0.63
C PHE A 12 -29.03 -26.15 0.11
N LEU A 13 -30.01 -26.49 0.92
CA LEU A 13 -31.42 -26.36 0.52
C LEU A 13 -31.84 -24.89 0.68
N PRO A 14 -32.07 -24.13 -0.41
CA PRO A 14 -32.66 -22.82 -0.30
C PRO A 14 -34.11 -22.99 0.15
N SER A 15 -34.41 -22.63 1.39
CA SER A 15 -35.79 -22.38 1.79
C SER A 15 -36.28 -21.22 0.91
N ALA A 16 -37.11 -21.54 -0.08
CA ALA A 16 -37.83 -20.57 -0.89
C ALA A 16 -38.77 -19.77 0.02
N VAL A 17 -38.27 -18.66 0.58
CA VAL A 17 -39.06 -17.58 1.16
C VAL A 17 -38.48 -16.27 0.71
N PHE A 18 -38.65 -15.98 -0.58
CA PHE A 18 -38.55 -14.63 -1.12
C PHE A 18 -39.89 -14.31 -1.77
N ALA A 19 -40.86 -13.96 -0.94
CA ALA A 19 -42.05 -13.25 -1.41
C ALA A 19 -42.59 -12.38 -0.26
N GLY A 20 -42.42 -11.07 -0.42
CA GLY A 20 -43.34 -10.08 0.18
C GLY A 20 -42.94 -9.59 1.59
N GLU A 21 -42.43 -8.38 1.68
CA GLU A 21 -43.17 -7.22 2.19
C GLU A 21 -42.22 -6.09 2.52
N ASN A 22 -42.43 -4.96 1.89
CA ASN A 22 -41.94 -3.66 2.31
C ASN A 22 -42.64 -3.29 3.63
N SER A 23 -42.04 -3.66 4.74
CA SER A 23 -42.38 -3.10 6.05
C SER A 23 -41.11 -2.46 6.62
N GLY A 24 -41.24 -1.20 7.04
CA GLY A 24 -40.15 -0.33 7.50
C GLY A 24 -39.23 -1.07 8.49
N VAL A 25 -38.01 -1.27 8.08
CA VAL A 25 -36.94 -1.78 8.91
C VAL A 25 -36.58 -0.65 9.87
N GLY A 26 -37.12 -0.70 11.08
CA GLY A 26 -36.50 0.00 12.20
C GLY A 26 -35.05 -0.42 12.24
N ALA A 27 -34.12 0.53 12.24
CA ALA A 27 -32.71 0.28 12.34
C ALA A 27 -32.43 -0.46 13.66
N THR A 28 -32.40 -1.79 13.60
CA THR A 28 -31.94 -2.59 14.73
C THR A 28 -30.43 -2.42 14.79
N SER A 29 -29.95 -1.80 15.88
CA SER A 29 -28.52 -1.69 16.18
C SER A 29 -27.87 -3.07 16.16
N PRO A 30 -26.61 -3.20 15.72
CA PRO A 30 -25.87 -4.45 15.82
C PRO A 30 -25.93 -5.01 17.25
N LEU A 31 -26.04 -6.32 17.37
CA LEU A 31 -26.03 -6.99 18.68
C LEU A 31 -24.58 -6.95 19.22
N ASP A 32 -24.41 -6.54 20.48
CA ASP A 32 -23.14 -6.72 21.16
C ASP A 32 -22.88 -8.21 21.39
N LEU A 33 -21.91 -8.74 20.64
CA LEU A 33 -21.51 -10.15 20.71
C LEU A 33 -20.12 -10.33 21.38
N THR A 34 -19.59 -9.31 22.04
CA THR A 34 -18.28 -9.36 22.69
C THR A 34 -18.15 -10.47 23.72
N HIS A 35 -19.23 -10.79 24.43
CA HIS A 35 -19.29 -11.88 25.40
C HIS A 35 -20.00 -13.16 24.89
N HIS A 36 -20.20 -13.25 23.56
CA HIS A 36 -20.82 -14.42 22.93
C HIS A 36 -19.78 -15.35 22.31
N ILE A 37 -20.11 -16.62 22.10
CA ILE A 37 -19.21 -17.62 21.47
C ILE A 37 -18.72 -17.17 20.10
N VAL A 38 -19.57 -16.50 19.30
CA VAL A 38 -19.22 -15.95 17.98
C VAL A 38 -18.15 -14.87 18.12
N GLY A 39 -18.23 -14.03 19.15
CA GLY A 39 -17.20 -13.02 19.42
C GLY A 39 -15.85 -13.66 19.78
N TYR A 40 -15.85 -14.63 20.70
CA TYR A 40 -14.62 -15.34 21.07
C TYR A 40 -13.99 -16.07 19.88
N LEU A 41 -14.80 -16.70 19.02
CA LEU A 41 -14.33 -17.31 17.77
C LEU A 41 -13.74 -16.26 16.82
N SER A 42 -14.36 -15.10 16.72
CA SER A 42 -13.86 -14.00 15.88
C SER A 42 -12.47 -13.54 16.33
N ILE A 43 -12.23 -13.34 17.64
CA ILE A 43 -10.90 -13.04 18.18
C ILE A 43 -9.92 -14.17 17.90
N LEU A 44 -10.31 -15.43 18.18
CA LEU A 44 -9.43 -16.58 17.99
C LEU A 44 -8.94 -16.67 16.55
N PHE A 45 -9.85 -16.62 15.57
CA PHE A 45 -9.49 -16.69 14.15
C PHE A 45 -8.74 -15.46 13.67
N THR A 46 -9.01 -14.27 14.23
CA THR A 46 -8.21 -13.06 13.97
C THR A 46 -6.78 -13.27 14.41
N VAL A 47 -6.55 -13.70 15.66
CA VAL A 47 -5.19 -13.94 16.18
C VAL A 47 -4.47 -15.01 15.37
N LEU A 48 -5.13 -16.12 15.06
CA LEU A 48 -4.55 -17.19 14.24
C LEU A 48 -4.19 -16.71 12.85
N ALA A 49 -5.04 -15.92 12.18
CA ALA A 49 -4.79 -15.38 10.86
C ALA A 49 -3.60 -14.40 10.87
N TYR A 50 -3.52 -13.49 11.86
CA TYR A 50 -2.41 -12.55 11.97
C TYR A 50 -1.09 -13.24 12.33
N VAL A 51 -1.09 -14.19 13.29
CA VAL A 51 0.12 -14.95 13.63
C VAL A 51 0.62 -15.73 12.43
N ALA A 52 -0.27 -16.38 11.67
CA ALA A 52 0.11 -17.10 10.46
C ALA A 52 0.64 -16.14 9.36
N ALA A 53 0.01 -14.96 9.21
CA ALA A 53 0.47 -13.95 8.25
C ALA A 53 1.85 -13.36 8.63
N MET A 54 2.10 -13.11 9.91
CA MET A 54 3.41 -12.63 10.39
C MET A 54 4.51 -13.70 10.32
N SER A 55 4.13 -14.97 10.28
CA SER A 55 5.06 -16.11 10.16
C SER A 55 5.37 -16.49 8.71
N GLU A 56 5.03 -15.63 7.72
CA GLU A 56 5.21 -15.89 6.28
C GLU A 56 6.62 -16.39 5.93
N GLU A 57 7.66 -15.75 6.48
CA GLU A 57 9.07 -16.12 6.22
C GLU A 57 9.47 -17.49 6.80
N VAL A 58 8.79 -17.93 7.87
CA VAL A 58 9.09 -19.20 8.56
C VAL A 58 8.31 -20.35 7.96
N ILE A 59 7.02 -20.11 7.61
CA ILE A 59 6.08 -21.15 7.16
C ILE A 59 6.05 -21.22 5.62
N GLU A 60 6.66 -20.25 4.91
CA GLU A 60 6.59 -20.08 3.45
C GLU A 60 5.14 -19.97 2.92
N LEU A 61 4.21 -19.53 3.78
CA LEU A 61 2.82 -19.34 3.46
C LEU A 61 2.53 -17.86 3.24
N ARG A 62 2.17 -17.48 2.00
CA ARG A 62 1.83 -16.08 1.68
C ARG A 62 0.76 -15.54 2.62
N LYS A 63 0.98 -14.33 3.14
CA LYS A 63 0.15 -13.67 4.17
C LYS A 63 -1.32 -13.50 3.79
N SER A 64 -1.66 -13.42 2.51
CA SER A 64 -3.04 -13.30 2.05
C SER A 64 -3.89 -14.53 2.40
N LYS A 65 -3.33 -15.74 2.32
CA LYS A 65 -4.08 -16.98 2.48
C LYS A 65 -4.72 -17.11 3.87
N PRO A 66 -3.99 -16.98 4.99
CA PRO A 66 -4.60 -17.06 6.32
C PRO A 66 -5.58 -15.91 6.58
N MET A 67 -5.32 -14.71 6.05
CA MET A 67 -6.19 -13.56 6.25
C MET A 67 -7.53 -13.72 5.52
N VAL A 68 -7.52 -14.18 4.26
CA VAL A 68 -8.75 -14.46 3.49
C VAL A 68 -9.55 -15.59 4.13
N LEU A 69 -8.89 -16.68 4.53
CA LEU A 69 -9.57 -17.80 5.18
C LEU A 69 -10.16 -17.39 6.53
N GLY A 70 -9.39 -16.69 7.37
CA GLY A 70 -9.84 -16.19 8.67
C GLY A 70 -11.04 -15.27 8.54
N SER A 71 -11.00 -14.31 7.61
CA SER A 71 -12.12 -13.40 7.35
C SER A 71 -13.39 -14.15 6.93
N ALA A 72 -13.27 -15.15 6.06
CA ALA A 72 -14.39 -15.95 5.61
C ALA A 72 -15.03 -16.73 6.79
N ILE A 73 -14.22 -17.42 7.60
CA ILE A 73 -14.72 -18.16 8.77
C ILE A 73 -15.48 -17.24 9.73
N ILE A 74 -14.91 -16.06 10.04
CA ILE A 74 -15.52 -15.09 10.96
C ILE A 74 -16.88 -14.61 10.42
N TRP A 75 -16.93 -14.16 9.16
CA TRP A 75 -18.17 -13.67 8.56
C TRP A 75 -19.23 -14.76 8.41
N PHE A 76 -18.85 -15.98 8.06
CA PHE A 76 -19.79 -17.11 8.04
C PHE A 76 -20.38 -17.37 9.43
N ALA A 77 -19.57 -17.37 10.50
CA ALA A 77 -20.04 -17.54 11.87
C ALA A 77 -21.03 -16.43 12.29
N ILE A 78 -20.71 -15.18 11.97
CA ILE A 78 -21.59 -14.02 12.22
C ILE A 78 -22.90 -14.15 11.44
N CYS A 79 -22.84 -14.41 10.14
CA CYS A 79 -24.04 -14.50 9.29
C CYS A 79 -24.94 -15.67 9.69
N ILE A 80 -24.40 -16.84 10.07
CA ILE A 80 -25.17 -17.97 10.56
C ILE A 80 -25.89 -17.59 11.86
N TYR A 81 -25.21 -16.96 12.81
CA TYR A 81 -25.81 -16.53 14.07
C TYR A 81 -26.96 -15.53 13.84
N TYR A 82 -26.76 -14.51 13.01
CA TYR A 82 -27.79 -13.52 12.68
C TYR A 82 -28.96 -14.13 11.90
N ALA A 83 -28.71 -15.11 11.04
CA ALA A 83 -29.76 -15.82 10.31
C ALA A 83 -30.65 -16.66 11.26
N LEU A 84 -30.03 -17.36 12.24
CA LEU A 84 -30.77 -18.12 13.26
C LEU A 84 -31.63 -17.23 14.16
N ASN A 85 -31.25 -15.95 14.34
CA ASN A 85 -31.99 -14.95 15.09
C ASN A 85 -32.97 -14.12 14.24
N GLY A 86 -33.20 -14.50 12.97
CA GLY A 86 -34.12 -13.80 12.08
C GLY A 86 -33.62 -12.44 11.57
N GLN A 87 -32.33 -12.11 11.73
CA GLN A 87 -31.71 -10.83 11.40
C GLN A 87 -30.64 -10.96 10.28
N ALA A 88 -30.75 -11.96 9.40
CA ALA A 88 -29.78 -12.22 8.34
C ALA A 88 -29.42 -10.98 7.49
N LYS A 89 -30.41 -10.13 7.22
CA LYS A 89 -30.24 -8.92 6.42
C LYS A 89 -29.29 -7.89 7.06
N VAL A 90 -29.26 -7.81 8.39
CA VAL A 90 -28.38 -6.87 9.12
C VAL A 90 -26.91 -7.26 8.94
N ALA A 91 -26.57 -8.54 9.10
CA ALA A 91 -25.22 -9.03 8.89
C ALA A 91 -24.80 -8.93 7.40
N ALA A 92 -25.71 -9.21 6.45
CA ALA A 92 -25.44 -9.09 5.03
C ALA A 92 -25.10 -7.64 4.63
N LEU A 93 -25.87 -6.66 5.09
CA LEU A 93 -25.59 -5.23 4.82
C LEU A 93 -24.26 -4.76 5.41
N ALA A 94 -23.91 -5.23 6.61
CA ALA A 94 -22.63 -4.93 7.22
C ALA A 94 -21.46 -5.52 6.41
N PHE A 95 -21.61 -6.76 5.93
CA PHE A 95 -20.63 -7.38 5.04
C PHE A 95 -20.47 -6.59 3.73
N GLU A 96 -21.59 -6.23 3.08
CA GLU A 96 -21.60 -5.45 1.84
C GLU A 96 -20.93 -4.08 2.01
N SER A 97 -21.17 -3.38 3.11
CA SER A 97 -20.52 -2.10 3.41
C SER A 97 -19.00 -2.23 3.52
N ASN A 98 -18.51 -3.23 4.23
CA ASN A 98 -17.06 -3.50 4.32
C ASN A 98 -16.45 -3.92 2.97
N LEU A 99 -17.20 -4.72 2.19
CA LEU A 99 -16.78 -5.12 0.85
C LEU A 99 -16.68 -3.92 -0.09
N LEU A 100 -17.62 -2.97 -0.02
CA LEU A 100 -17.59 -1.76 -0.82
C LEU A 100 -16.35 -0.91 -0.52
N ALA A 101 -16.02 -0.71 0.76
CA ALA A 101 -14.82 0.01 1.18
C ALA A 101 -13.54 -0.68 0.64
N TYR A 102 -13.51 -2.02 0.67
CA TYR A 102 -12.39 -2.76 0.08
C TYR A 102 -12.33 -2.61 -1.45
N ILE A 103 -13.46 -2.65 -2.16
CA ILE A 103 -13.49 -2.51 -3.62
C ILE A 103 -12.94 -1.15 -4.07
N GLU A 104 -13.26 -0.07 -3.36
CA GLU A 104 -12.70 1.25 -3.64
C GLU A 104 -11.16 1.26 -3.49
N LEU A 105 -10.64 0.65 -2.44
CA LEU A 105 -9.20 0.48 -2.24
C LEU A 105 -8.58 -0.38 -3.35
N LEU A 106 -9.21 -1.53 -3.65
CA LEU A 106 -8.76 -2.47 -4.67
C LEU A 106 -8.60 -1.77 -6.02
N LEU A 107 -9.61 -1.06 -6.48
CA LEU A 107 -9.59 -0.38 -7.78
C LEU A 107 -8.52 0.71 -7.83
N PHE A 108 -8.34 1.47 -6.75
CA PHE A 108 -7.30 2.48 -6.66
C PHE A 108 -5.90 1.87 -6.77
N ILE A 109 -5.61 0.85 -5.97
CA ILE A 109 -4.28 0.20 -5.94
C ILE A 109 -4.02 -0.55 -7.25
N LEU A 110 -5.02 -1.27 -7.79
CA LEU A 110 -4.92 -2.00 -9.06
C LEU A 110 -4.43 -1.09 -10.18
N VAL A 111 -5.05 0.08 -10.33
CA VAL A 111 -4.67 1.03 -11.39
C VAL A 111 -3.30 1.62 -11.14
N SER A 112 -3.01 2.02 -9.90
CA SER A 112 -1.69 2.55 -9.54
C SER A 112 -0.57 1.55 -9.85
N MET A 113 -0.72 0.29 -9.44
CA MET A 113 0.25 -0.77 -9.73
C MET A 113 0.34 -1.10 -11.22
N THR A 114 -0.78 -1.03 -11.96
CA THR A 114 -0.77 -1.23 -13.42
C THR A 114 0.07 -0.17 -14.12
N TYR A 115 -0.04 1.10 -13.73
CA TYR A 115 0.83 2.16 -14.24
C TYR A 115 2.30 1.93 -13.90
N LEU A 116 2.59 1.48 -12.68
CA LEU A 116 3.96 1.17 -12.26
C LEU A 116 4.56 0.04 -13.08
N ASN A 117 3.82 -1.05 -13.29
CA ASN A 117 4.24 -2.17 -14.12
C ASN A 117 4.46 -1.74 -15.58
N ALA A 118 3.60 -0.85 -16.11
CA ALA A 118 3.77 -0.27 -17.43
C ALA A 118 5.03 0.62 -17.53
N MET A 119 5.34 1.38 -16.49
CA MET A 119 6.57 2.19 -16.42
C MET A 119 7.82 1.32 -16.34
N GLU A 120 7.77 0.23 -15.57
CA GLU A 120 8.84 -0.74 -15.44
C GLU A 120 9.09 -1.46 -16.77
N GLU A 121 8.04 -1.98 -17.41
CA GLU A 121 8.11 -2.61 -18.73
C GLU A 121 8.75 -1.69 -19.79
N ARG A 122 8.49 -0.37 -19.71
CA ARG A 122 9.06 0.63 -20.62
C ARG A 122 10.44 1.14 -20.21
N GLY A 123 11.04 0.58 -19.15
CA GLY A 123 12.41 0.84 -18.74
C GLY A 123 12.61 2.20 -18.06
N ILE A 124 11.57 2.86 -17.56
CA ILE A 124 11.68 4.16 -16.86
C ILE A 124 12.56 4.01 -15.63
N PHE A 125 12.32 2.97 -14.83
CA PHE A 125 13.07 2.71 -13.60
C PHE A 125 14.51 2.26 -13.89
N ASP A 126 14.72 1.43 -14.90
CA ASP A 126 16.06 1.06 -15.36
C ASP A 126 16.82 2.27 -15.89
N GLY A 127 16.14 3.17 -16.62
CA GLY A 127 16.73 4.43 -17.08
C GLY A 127 17.20 5.30 -15.93
N LEU A 128 16.41 5.46 -14.88
CA LEU A 128 16.79 6.20 -13.68
C LEU A 128 17.98 5.55 -12.97
N ARG A 129 17.96 4.22 -12.80
CA ARG A 129 19.05 3.45 -12.22
C ARG A 129 20.37 3.63 -13.00
N ILE A 130 20.34 3.46 -14.32
CA ILE A 130 21.51 3.61 -15.17
C ILE A 130 22.02 5.05 -15.15
N TRP A 131 21.14 6.04 -15.15
CA TRP A 131 21.51 7.46 -15.03
C TRP A 131 22.28 7.72 -13.72
N LEU A 132 21.81 7.19 -12.60
CA LEU A 132 22.49 7.32 -11.31
C LEU A 132 23.88 6.65 -11.31
N LEU A 133 23.98 5.45 -11.90
CA LEU A 133 25.25 4.70 -12.00
C LEU A 133 26.29 5.41 -12.88
N ASN A 134 25.86 6.06 -13.96
CA ASN A 134 26.76 6.71 -14.91
C ASN A 134 27.34 8.04 -14.39
N LYS A 135 26.72 8.66 -13.36
CA LYS A 135 27.14 9.97 -12.83
C LYS A 135 28.32 9.94 -11.88
N GLN A 136 28.87 8.75 -11.54
CA GLN A 136 30.05 8.58 -10.67
C GLN A 136 29.94 9.32 -9.32
N PHE A 137 28.76 9.38 -8.74
CA PHE A 137 28.56 9.97 -7.43
C PHE A 137 29.32 9.19 -6.34
N SER A 138 29.85 9.87 -5.32
CA SER A 138 30.39 9.23 -4.12
C SER A 138 29.29 8.47 -3.34
N TYR A 139 29.67 7.51 -2.51
CA TYR A 139 28.69 6.78 -1.68
C TYR A 139 27.84 7.71 -0.81
N ARG A 140 28.41 8.81 -0.31
CA ARG A 140 27.66 9.83 0.45
C ARG A 140 26.64 10.57 -0.38
N GLN A 141 27.00 10.95 -1.60
CA GLN A 141 26.07 11.60 -2.54
C GLN A 141 24.95 10.64 -2.93
N LEU A 142 25.28 9.38 -3.23
CA LEU A 142 24.28 8.35 -3.56
C LEU A 142 23.33 8.08 -2.40
N PHE A 143 23.83 8.04 -1.17
CA PHE A 143 23.00 7.91 0.05
C PHE A 143 21.94 9.01 0.12
N TRP A 144 22.31 10.27 -0.09
CA TRP A 144 21.39 11.40 -0.10
C TRP A 144 20.45 11.37 -1.31
N ILE A 145 20.97 11.13 -2.50
CA ILE A 145 20.19 11.13 -3.74
C ILE A 145 19.13 10.02 -3.69
N THR A 146 19.51 8.79 -3.30
CA THR A 146 18.55 7.69 -3.21
C THR A 146 17.51 7.94 -2.12
N GLY A 147 17.89 8.51 -0.97
CA GLY A 147 16.96 8.89 0.08
C GLY A 147 15.98 10.00 -0.35
N PHE A 148 16.46 11.09 -0.94
CA PHE A 148 15.58 12.16 -1.43
C PHE A 148 14.69 11.72 -2.58
N LEU A 149 15.19 10.92 -3.52
CA LEU A 149 14.39 10.35 -4.58
C LEU A 149 13.33 9.40 -4.02
N ALA A 150 13.68 8.58 -3.04
CA ALA A 150 12.74 7.71 -2.33
C ALA A 150 11.64 8.53 -1.66
N PHE A 151 12.00 9.59 -0.93
CA PHE A 151 11.07 10.49 -0.27
C PHE A 151 10.09 11.15 -1.27
N VAL A 152 10.62 11.73 -2.35
CA VAL A 152 9.79 12.44 -3.33
C VAL A 152 8.94 11.48 -4.15
N LEU A 153 9.50 10.38 -4.65
CA LEU A 153 8.75 9.43 -5.47
C LEU A 153 7.61 8.74 -4.68
N SER A 154 7.83 8.45 -3.41
CA SER A 154 6.81 7.79 -2.58
C SER A 154 5.58 8.65 -2.28
N THR A 155 5.59 9.94 -2.61
CA THR A 155 4.40 10.79 -2.50
C THR A 155 3.30 10.43 -3.50
N VAL A 156 3.65 9.78 -4.60
CA VAL A 156 2.73 9.45 -5.72
C VAL A 156 2.85 8.02 -6.20
N VAL A 157 3.91 7.32 -5.80
CA VAL A 157 4.22 5.94 -6.21
C VAL A 157 4.20 5.04 -4.97
N SER A 158 3.72 3.82 -5.12
CA SER A 158 3.73 2.81 -4.06
C SER A 158 5.08 2.72 -3.35
N GLY A 159 5.08 2.81 -2.03
CA GLY A 159 6.30 2.75 -1.21
C GLY A 159 7.13 1.49 -1.46
N LEU A 160 6.49 0.33 -1.67
CA LEU A 160 7.19 -0.91 -1.98
C LEU A 160 7.98 -0.78 -3.28
N ALA A 161 7.35 -0.32 -4.36
CA ALA A 161 8.02 -0.18 -5.67
C ALA A 161 9.20 0.80 -5.60
N VAL A 162 9.02 1.93 -4.94
CA VAL A 162 10.11 2.93 -4.74
C VAL A 162 11.24 2.33 -3.89
N GLY A 163 10.90 1.59 -2.82
CA GLY A 163 11.87 0.92 -1.97
C GLY A 163 12.73 -0.08 -2.75
N LEU A 164 12.09 -0.98 -3.50
CA LEU A 164 12.76 -1.97 -4.34
C LEU A 164 13.64 -1.32 -5.42
N LEU A 165 13.15 -0.27 -6.08
CA LEU A 165 13.91 0.46 -7.09
C LEU A 165 15.17 1.09 -6.51
N MET A 166 15.04 1.85 -5.42
CA MET A 166 16.20 2.51 -4.79
C MET A 166 17.15 1.49 -4.12
N GLY A 167 16.62 0.39 -3.58
CA GLY A 167 17.41 -0.73 -3.09
C GLY A 167 18.22 -1.41 -4.20
N ALA A 168 17.63 -1.59 -5.38
CA ALA A 168 18.35 -2.10 -6.55
C ALA A 168 19.47 -1.15 -7.01
N VAL A 169 19.29 0.17 -6.87
CA VAL A 169 20.38 1.14 -7.11
C VAL A 169 21.47 0.97 -6.05
N ALA A 170 21.10 0.94 -4.76
CA ALA A 170 22.05 0.79 -3.66
C ALA A 170 22.90 -0.49 -3.78
N THR A 171 22.29 -1.63 -4.12
CA THR A 171 22.98 -2.90 -4.34
C THR A 171 23.88 -2.89 -5.57
N ALA A 172 23.41 -2.31 -6.68
CA ALA A 172 24.19 -2.24 -7.92
C ALA A 172 25.47 -1.42 -7.76
N VAL A 173 25.40 -0.34 -6.96
CA VAL A 173 26.56 0.52 -6.64
C VAL A 173 27.43 -0.11 -5.54
N GLY A 174 26.80 -0.70 -4.55
CA GLY A 174 27.46 -1.20 -3.34
C GLY A 174 28.04 -2.60 -3.45
N LYS A 175 28.19 -3.21 -4.65
CA LYS A 175 28.59 -4.61 -4.88
C LYS A 175 29.69 -5.17 -3.96
N ASN A 176 30.66 -4.32 -3.52
CA ASN A 176 31.76 -4.70 -2.67
C ASN A 176 31.74 -3.98 -1.30
N LYS A 177 30.65 -3.32 -0.95
CA LYS A 177 30.53 -2.49 0.27
C LYS A 177 29.19 -2.77 0.97
N THR A 178 29.10 -3.94 1.58
CA THR A 178 27.89 -4.40 2.34
C THR A 178 27.44 -3.37 3.38
N LYS A 179 28.39 -2.66 4.03
CA LYS A 179 28.10 -1.59 4.97
C LYS A 179 27.33 -0.42 4.34
N PHE A 180 27.67 -0.05 3.08
CA PHE A 180 26.94 0.98 2.34
C PHE A 180 25.52 0.50 2.01
N ILE A 181 25.39 -0.73 1.50
CA ILE A 181 24.09 -1.30 1.14
C ILE A 181 23.15 -1.26 2.36
N GLY A 182 23.60 -1.76 3.52
CA GLY A 182 22.76 -1.80 4.71
C GLY A 182 22.28 -0.42 5.14
N ILE A 183 23.18 0.57 5.24
CA ILE A 183 22.82 1.90 5.71
C ILE A 183 21.95 2.66 4.70
N ALA A 184 22.20 2.47 3.38
CA ALA A 184 21.38 3.05 2.32
C ALA A 184 19.97 2.47 2.33
N CYS A 185 19.81 1.15 2.55
CA CYS A 185 18.50 0.52 2.64
C CYS A 185 17.69 1.01 3.85
N VAL A 186 18.31 1.15 5.03
CA VAL A 186 17.64 1.76 6.18
C VAL A 186 17.15 3.16 5.86
N ASN A 187 18.01 3.99 5.26
CA ASN A 187 17.65 5.35 4.85
C ASN A 187 16.51 5.38 3.83
N ILE A 188 16.52 4.47 2.86
CA ILE A 188 15.45 4.33 1.84
C ILE A 188 14.11 3.96 2.51
N VAL A 189 14.10 3.00 3.46
CA VAL A 189 12.87 2.62 4.17
C VAL A 189 12.28 3.80 4.92
N VAL A 190 13.10 4.54 5.67
CA VAL A 190 12.65 5.74 6.39
C VAL A 190 12.13 6.81 5.42
N ALA A 191 12.86 7.08 4.35
CA ALA A 191 12.50 8.08 3.35
C ALA A 191 11.18 7.75 2.63
N VAL A 192 10.97 6.48 2.25
CA VAL A 192 9.75 6.02 1.58
C VAL A 192 8.54 6.16 2.50
N ASN A 193 8.63 5.70 3.73
CA ASN A 193 7.53 5.81 4.70
C ASN A 193 7.20 7.27 5.00
N ALA A 194 8.20 8.10 5.24
CA ALA A 194 8.00 9.53 5.47
C ALA A 194 7.40 10.24 4.25
N GLY A 195 7.91 9.97 3.04
CA GLY A 195 7.40 10.57 1.81
C GLY A 195 5.98 10.15 1.46
N GLY A 196 5.61 8.88 1.73
CA GLY A 196 4.25 8.37 1.51
C GLY A 196 3.21 8.91 2.49
N THR A 197 3.64 9.50 3.61
CA THR A 197 2.74 9.89 4.71
C THR A 197 2.10 11.28 4.52
N PHE A 198 2.70 12.19 3.78
CA PHE A 198 2.14 13.54 3.60
C PHE A 198 1.34 13.70 2.29
N SER A 199 1.06 12.62 1.59
CA SER A 199 0.21 12.62 0.40
C SER A 199 -0.78 11.45 0.44
N PRO A 200 -2.08 11.70 0.17
CA PRO A 200 -3.08 10.61 0.09
C PRO A 200 -2.79 9.58 -1.00
N LEU A 201 -1.95 9.93 -1.98
CA LEU A 201 -1.60 9.09 -3.11
C LEU A 201 -0.40 8.17 -2.82
N GLY A 202 0.38 8.47 -1.78
CA GLY A 202 1.64 7.78 -1.46
C GLY A 202 1.50 6.58 -0.53
N GLY A 203 0.57 6.64 0.42
CA GLY A 203 0.38 5.62 1.45
C GLY A 203 -1.05 5.11 1.55
N ILE A 204 -1.23 3.84 1.95
CA ILE A 204 -2.56 3.24 2.11
C ILE A 204 -3.28 3.85 3.32
N SER A 205 -2.57 4.12 4.41
CA SER A 205 -3.13 4.76 5.59
C SER A 205 -3.67 6.17 5.29
N THR A 206 -2.93 6.97 4.52
CA THR A 206 -3.36 8.29 4.08
C THR A 206 -4.52 8.24 3.10
N LEU A 207 -4.51 7.26 2.20
CA LEU A 207 -5.59 7.02 1.25
C LEU A 207 -6.91 6.73 1.97
N PHE A 208 -6.91 5.90 3.02
CA PHE A 208 -8.10 5.60 3.80
C PHE A 208 -8.70 6.84 4.46
N VAL A 209 -7.88 7.68 5.09
CA VAL A 209 -8.35 8.92 5.73
C VAL A 209 -8.98 9.86 4.70
N TRP A 210 -8.39 9.93 3.51
CA TRP A 210 -8.93 10.73 2.40
C TRP A 210 -10.22 10.13 1.82
N GLN A 211 -10.31 8.82 1.60
CA GLN A 211 -11.50 8.14 1.10
C GLN A 211 -12.70 8.30 2.06
N HIS A 212 -12.45 8.24 3.37
CA HIS A 212 -13.48 8.47 4.39
C HIS A 212 -13.83 9.96 4.59
N LYS A 213 -13.27 10.85 3.77
CA LYS A 213 -13.53 12.30 3.80
C LYS A 213 -13.23 12.96 5.17
N ILE A 214 -12.37 12.33 5.99
CA ILE A 214 -11.96 12.86 7.30
C ILE A 214 -11.09 14.11 7.12
N LEU A 215 -10.11 14.04 6.20
CA LEU A 215 -9.24 15.15 5.85
C LEU A 215 -9.37 15.45 4.34
N LYS A 216 -9.33 16.73 4.00
CA LYS A 216 -9.26 17.17 2.60
C LYS A 216 -7.89 16.91 2.01
N PHE A 217 -7.81 16.72 0.69
CA PHE A 217 -6.54 16.46 0.00
C PHE A 217 -5.42 17.44 0.35
N GLY A 218 -5.73 18.74 0.45
CA GLY A 218 -4.76 19.79 0.77
C GLY A 218 -4.24 19.77 2.21
N GLU A 219 -5.02 19.24 3.15
CA GLU A 219 -4.66 19.23 4.59
C GLU A 219 -3.50 18.28 4.89
N PHE A 220 -3.33 17.22 4.09
CA PHE A 220 -2.20 16.30 4.25
C PHE A 220 -0.83 16.98 4.06
N PHE A 221 -0.75 18.06 3.26
CA PHE A 221 0.50 18.78 3.07
C PHE A 221 1.00 19.50 4.32
N ALA A 222 0.14 19.69 5.34
CA ALA A 222 0.57 20.13 6.67
C ALA A 222 1.58 19.17 7.32
N LEU A 223 1.59 17.89 6.88
CA LEU A 223 2.56 16.88 7.32
C LEU A 223 3.88 16.91 6.54
N ALA A 224 4.01 17.72 5.46
CA ALA A 224 5.20 17.72 4.61
C ALA A 224 6.48 18.00 5.40
N LEU A 225 6.46 19.02 6.28
CA LEU A 225 7.62 19.37 7.09
C LEU A 225 7.87 18.38 8.23
N PRO A 226 6.88 17.92 9.02
CA PRO A 226 7.06 16.82 9.96
C PRO A 226 7.65 15.55 9.33
N CYS A 227 7.17 15.14 8.16
CA CYS A 227 7.70 13.98 7.42
C CYS A 227 9.13 14.21 6.94
N LEU A 228 9.45 15.41 6.45
CA LEU A 228 10.81 15.77 6.07
C LEU A 228 11.77 15.70 7.26
N VAL A 229 11.36 16.18 8.44
CA VAL A 229 12.14 16.08 9.68
C VAL A 229 12.34 14.62 10.09
N ASN A 230 11.28 13.79 9.99
CA ASN A 230 11.39 12.34 10.23
C ASN A 230 12.47 11.68 9.38
N PHE A 231 12.55 12.05 8.10
CA PHE A 231 13.58 11.54 7.18
C PHE A 231 14.97 12.13 7.47
N LEU A 232 15.07 13.46 7.64
CA LEU A 232 16.37 14.14 7.74
C LEU A 232 17.12 13.84 9.03
N VAL A 233 16.45 13.73 10.17
CA VAL A 233 17.10 13.48 11.47
C VAL A 233 17.92 12.16 11.45
N PRO A 234 17.33 10.99 11.09
CA PRO A 234 18.13 9.79 10.98
C PRO A 234 19.16 9.86 9.84
N ALA A 235 18.81 10.45 8.69
CA ALA A 235 19.71 10.54 7.55
C ALA A 235 21.00 11.32 7.87
N ILE A 236 20.90 12.45 8.61
CA ILE A 236 22.05 13.23 9.04
C ILE A 236 22.96 12.40 9.95
N ILE A 237 22.40 11.67 10.90
CA ILE A 237 23.20 10.82 11.80
C ILE A 237 23.86 9.67 11.01
N MET A 238 23.10 9.00 10.15
CA MET A 238 23.60 7.91 9.31
C MET A 238 24.68 8.37 8.33
N HIS A 239 24.64 9.62 7.83
CA HIS A 239 25.63 10.16 6.91
C HIS A 239 27.05 10.01 7.40
N PHE A 240 27.30 10.18 8.70
CA PHE A 240 28.66 10.06 9.27
C PHE A 240 29.22 8.64 9.21
N PHE A 241 28.38 7.64 9.08
CA PHE A 241 28.73 6.24 8.99
C PHE A 241 28.83 5.71 7.55
N VAL A 242 28.44 6.53 6.55
CA VAL A 242 28.55 6.21 5.12
C VAL A 242 30.01 6.30 4.67
N PRO A 243 30.55 5.31 3.92
CA PRO A 243 31.88 5.36 3.34
C PRO A 243 32.10 6.62 2.47
N LYS A 244 33.32 7.14 2.45
CA LYS A 244 33.68 8.35 1.67
C LYS A 244 34.11 8.05 0.23
N ASP A 245 34.37 6.78 -0.07
CA ASP A 245 34.87 6.33 -1.36
C ASP A 245 33.87 6.57 -2.50
N THR A 246 34.35 6.48 -3.74
CA THR A 246 33.53 6.49 -4.95
C THR A 246 33.39 5.06 -5.49
N PRO A 247 32.22 4.64 -5.97
CA PRO A 247 32.04 3.36 -6.63
C PRO A 247 32.81 3.30 -7.94
N ALA A 248 33.14 2.08 -8.40
CA ALA A 248 33.74 1.89 -9.71
C ALA A 248 32.84 2.40 -10.83
N ALA A 249 33.42 3.09 -11.77
CA ALA A 249 32.68 3.63 -12.92
C ALA A 249 31.99 2.51 -13.71
N SER A 250 30.71 2.71 -14.02
CA SER A 250 29.95 1.83 -14.91
C SER A 250 29.36 2.69 -16.01
N SER A 251 29.74 2.43 -17.26
CA SER A 251 29.08 3.06 -18.42
C SER A 251 28.09 2.07 -19.02
N ARG A 252 26.79 2.29 -18.82
CA ARG A 252 25.71 1.52 -19.45
C ARG A 252 24.85 2.45 -20.30
N ALA A 253 24.41 1.96 -21.46
CA ALA A 253 23.49 2.71 -22.31
C ALA A 253 22.08 2.71 -21.69
N ILE A 254 21.41 3.85 -21.71
CA ILE A 254 20.03 4.00 -21.26
C ILE A 254 19.13 3.68 -22.46
N ASN A 255 18.42 2.58 -22.40
CA ASN A 255 17.45 2.17 -23.41
C ASN A 255 16.03 2.36 -22.91
N LEU A 256 15.48 3.57 -23.09
CA LEU A 256 14.07 3.82 -22.85
C LEU A 256 13.24 3.31 -24.04
N ARG A 257 12.27 2.47 -23.76
CA ARG A 257 11.35 1.97 -24.79
C ARG A 257 10.39 3.08 -25.24
N ARG A 258 9.89 2.95 -26.47
CA ARG A 258 8.93 3.89 -27.06
C ARG A 258 7.69 4.07 -26.16
N GLY A 259 7.27 5.31 -25.93
CA GLY A 259 6.09 5.62 -25.11
C GLY A 259 6.37 5.87 -23.63
N SER A 260 7.59 5.60 -23.10
CA SER A 260 7.93 5.75 -21.68
C SER A 260 7.52 7.12 -21.09
N LYS A 261 7.91 8.22 -21.74
CA LYS A 261 7.58 9.59 -21.29
C LYS A 261 6.08 9.87 -21.32
N ARG A 262 5.34 9.28 -22.29
CA ARG A 262 3.88 9.47 -22.42
C ARG A 262 3.13 8.72 -21.34
N ILE A 263 3.60 7.53 -20.91
CA ILE A 263 3.01 6.78 -19.79
C ILE A 263 3.17 7.57 -18.48
N LEU A 264 4.36 8.16 -18.25
CA LEU A 264 4.56 9.02 -17.09
C LEU A 264 3.62 10.24 -17.10
N LEU A 265 3.43 10.86 -18.25
CA LEU A 265 2.48 11.97 -18.41
C LEU A 265 1.03 11.51 -18.18
N LEU A 266 0.63 10.35 -18.73
CA LEU A 266 -0.71 9.79 -18.52
C LEU A 266 -0.96 9.48 -17.05
N PHE A 267 0.03 8.97 -16.32
CA PHE A 267 -0.09 8.76 -14.89
C PHE A 267 -0.31 10.09 -14.15
N ALA A 268 0.49 11.12 -14.46
CA ALA A 268 0.31 12.44 -13.86
C ALA A 268 -1.10 13.01 -14.16
N VAL A 269 -1.59 12.87 -15.40
CA VAL A 269 -2.95 13.27 -15.79
C VAL A 269 -4.01 12.46 -15.01
N THR A 270 -3.80 11.15 -14.84
CA THR A 270 -4.70 10.30 -14.05
C THR A 270 -4.80 10.80 -12.61
N LEU A 271 -3.67 11.11 -11.96
CA LEU A 271 -3.66 11.65 -10.59
C LEU A 271 -4.39 13.00 -10.51
N VAL A 272 -4.18 13.88 -11.49
CA VAL A 272 -4.90 15.16 -11.56
C VAL A 272 -6.41 14.95 -11.72
N ILE A 273 -6.85 14.05 -12.60
CA ILE A 273 -8.26 13.72 -12.78
C ILE A 273 -8.85 13.14 -11.48
N THR A 274 -8.12 12.27 -10.79
CA THR A 274 -8.54 11.65 -9.53
C THR A 274 -8.77 12.70 -8.45
N VAL A 275 -7.80 13.59 -8.25
CA VAL A 275 -7.89 14.66 -7.24
C VAL A 275 -8.98 15.66 -7.61
N TRP A 276 -9.04 16.10 -8.87
CA TRP A 276 -10.04 17.02 -9.35
C TRP A 276 -11.46 16.45 -9.21
N GLY A 277 -11.66 15.20 -9.61
CA GLY A 277 -12.96 14.52 -9.48
C GLY A 277 -13.40 14.36 -8.03
N ASN A 278 -12.48 14.09 -7.12
CA ASN A 278 -12.80 13.98 -5.70
C ASN A 278 -13.13 15.35 -5.07
N VAL A 279 -12.33 16.39 -5.38
CA VAL A 279 -12.50 17.72 -4.76
C VAL A 279 -13.74 18.46 -5.29
N TYR A 280 -14.02 18.38 -6.59
CA TYR A 280 -15.09 19.18 -7.22
C TYR A 280 -16.37 18.40 -7.51
N LEU A 281 -16.27 17.08 -7.73
CA LEU A 281 -17.44 16.24 -8.05
C LEU A 281 -17.78 15.27 -6.92
N GLU A 282 -17.01 15.29 -5.81
CA GLU A 282 -17.17 14.40 -4.66
C GLU A 282 -17.11 12.88 -5.02
N LEU A 283 -16.54 12.54 -6.17
CA LEU A 283 -16.40 11.17 -6.62
C LEU A 283 -15.36 10.42 -5.77
N PRO A 284 -15.57 9.12 -5.52
CA PRO A 284 -14.52 8.30 -4.91
C PRO A 284 -13.23 8.35 -5.75
N PRO A 285 -12.04 8.39 -5.12
CA PRO A 285 -10.75 8.41 -5.85
C PRO A 285 -10.60 7.27 -6.86
N ALA A 286 -11.20 6.10 -6.58
CA ALA A 286 -11.22 4.95 -7.48
C ALA A 286 -11.81 5.29 -8.86
N ALA A 287 -12.82 6.16 -8.95
CA ALA A 287 -13.43 6.53 -10.22
C ALA A 287 -12.45 7.28 -11.14
N GLY A 288 -11.68 8.24 -10.59
CA GLY A 288 -10.64 8.95 -11.35
C GLY A 288 -9.52 8.03 -11.80
N MET A 289 -9.10 7.10 -10.94
CA MET A 289 -8.10 6.08 -11.27
C MET A 289 -8.59 5.17 -12.41
N MET A 290 -9.84 4.71 -12.38
CA MET A 290 -10.43 3.88 -13.45
C MET A 290 -10.51 4.62 -14.78
N ALA A 291 -10.84 5.92 -14.77
CA ALA A 291 -10.76 6.75 -15.97
C ALA A 291 -9.31 6.81 -16.52
N GLY A 292 -8.33 6.92 -15.64
CA GLY A 292 -6.92 6.85 -15.99
C GLY A 292 -6.50 5.50 -16.59
N LEU A 293 -7.01 4.39 -16.07
CA LEU A 293 -6.78 3.06 -16.65
C LEU A 293 -7.32 2.99 -18.08
N ALA A 294 -8.50 3.53 -18.32
CA ALA A 294 -9.07 3.60 -19.68
C ALA A 294 -8.16 4.39 -20.63
N LEU A 295 -7.62 5.54 -20.19
CA LEU A 295 -6.65 6.31 -20.99
C LEU A 295 -5.38 5.48 -21.30
N LEU A 296 -4.87 4.72 -20.33
CA LEU A 296 -3.71 3.85 -20.53
C LEU A 296 -4.04 2.71 -21.52
N GLN A 297 -5.25 2.14 -21.48
CA GLN A 297 -5.71 1.12 -22.43
C GLN A 297 -5.78 1.68 -23.87
N PHE A 298 -6.35 2.86 -24.06
CA PHE A 298 -6.37 3.53 -25.38
C PHE A 298 -4.95 3.82 -25.88
N PHE A 299 -4.05 4.25 -24.98
CA PHE A 299 -2.67 4.48 -25.35
C PHE A 299 -1.93 3.19 -25.72
N SER A 300 -2.19 2.09 -25.02
CA SER A 300 -1.68 0.76 -25.36
C SER A 300 -2.10 0.34 -26.77
N PHE A 301 -3.39 0.49 -27.08
CA PHE A 301 -3.92 0.23 -28.40
C PHE A 301 -3.24 1.10 -29.49
N TYR A 302 -3.09 2.40 -29.22
CA TYR A 302 -2.38 3.30 -30.15
C TYR A 302 -0.93 2.87 -30.41
N LEU A 303 -0.20 2.48 -29.38
CA LEU A 303 1.18 2.00 -29.53
C LEU A 303 1.25 0.73 -30.36
N THR A 304 0.37 -0.24 -30.11
CA THR A 304 0.34 -1.52 -30.86
C THR A 304 0.01 -1.29 -32.34
N GLN A 305 -0.98 -0.43 -32.65
CA GLN A 305 -1.32 -0.12 -34.04
C GLN A 305 -0.21 0.62 -34.79
N THR A 306 0.49 1.53 -34.11
CA THR A 306 1.61 2.27 -34.73
C THR A 306 2.82 1.38 -35.02
N VAL A 307 3.06 0.37 -34.20
CA VAL A 307 4.13 -0.63 -34.46
C VAL A 307 3.74 -1.51 -35.65
N LYS A 308 2.53 -2.05 -35.68
CA LYS A 308 2.04 -2.87 -36.80
C LYS A 308 2.10 -2.12 -38.13
N ASN A 309 1.70 -0.85 -38.15
CA ASN A 309 1.76 -0.02 -39.35
C ASN A 309 3.21 0.22 -39.82
N GLN A 310 4.17 0.43 -38.92
CA GLN A 310 5.56 0.56 -39.27
C GLN A 310 6.14 -0.76 -39.82
N GLU A 311 5.87 -1.89 -39.15
CA GLU A 311 6.31 -3.21 -39.64
C GLU A 311 5.75 -3.50 -41.03
N SER A 312 4.49 -3.19 -41.30
CA SER A 312 3.90 -3.35 -42.64
C SER A 312 4.57 -2.46 -43.69
N GLN A 313 4.84 -1.21 -43.38
CA GLN A 313 5.56 -0.30 -44.28
C GLN A 313 6.99 -0.78 -44.57
N PHE A 314 7.72 -1.22 -43.54
CA PHE A 314 9.06 -1.81 -43.72
C PHE A 314 9.00 -3.10 -44.56
N ALA A 315 8.05 -3.99 -44.25
CA ALA A 315 7.86 -5.22 -45.02
C ALA A 315 7.58 -4.94 -46.51
N TYR A 316 6.75 -3.93 -46.82
CA TYR A 316 6.53 -3.47 -48.21
C TYR A 316 7.80 -2.93 -48.85
N ALA A 317 8.58 -2.10 -48.15
CA ALA A 317 9.82 -1.56 -48.66
C ALA A 317 10.89 -2.65 -48.92
N TYR A 318 11.08 -3.56 -47.98
CA TYR A 318 12.00 -4.69 -48.13
C TYR A 318 11.58 -5.63 -49.28
N LYS A 319 10.27 -5.92 -49.43
CA LYS A 319 9.76 -6.70 -50.56
C LYS A 319 9.99 -5.97 -51.88
N PHE A 320 9.87 -4.67 -51.90
CA PHE A 320 10.12 -3.88 -53.10
C PHE A 320 11.60 -3.82 -53.50
N PHE A 321 12.53 -3.80 -52.55
CA PHE A 321 13.96 -3.79 -52.77
C PHE A 321 14.61 -5.17 -52.84
N GLY A 322 13.82 -6.28 -52.67
CA GLY A 322 14.33 -7.65 -52.75
C GLY A 322 15.31 -8.04 -51.64
N VAL A 323 15.23 -7.37 -50.48
CA VAL A 323 16.06 -7.65 -49.32
C VAL A 323 15.25 -8.42 -48.28
N ASP A 324 15.83 -9.42 -47.61
CA ASP A 324 15.19 -10.10 -46.52
C ASP A 324 14.95 -9.17 -45.34
N VAL A 325 13.72 -9.20 -44.83
CA VAL A 325 13.34 -8.41 -43.65
C VAL A 325 14.18 -8.89 -42.47
N PRO A 326 15.03 -8.05 -41.86
CA PRO A 326 15.63 -8.43 -40.60
C PRO A 326 14.49 -8.67 -39.61
N VAL A 327 14.30 -9.92 -39.19
CA VAL A 327 13.31 -10.27 -38.16
C VAL A 327 13.80 -9.59 -36.87
N GLY A 328 13.30 -8.40 -36.64
CA GLY A 328 13.53 -7.68 -35.39
C GLY A 328 12.97 -8.50 -34.24
N ASN A 329 13.85 -9.05 -33.44
CA ASN A 329 13.57 -10.00 -32.36
C ASN A 329 12.84 -9.42 -31.16
N GLU A 330 12.16 -8.31 -31.27
CA GLU A 330 11.36 -7.76 -30.17
C GLU A 330 9.94 -7.46 -30.67
N LYS A 331 9.06 -8.43 -30.48
CA LYS A 331 7.62 -8.12 -30.37
C LYS A 331 7.45 -7.13 -29.21
N GLN A 332 7.43 -5.85 -29.53
CA GLN A 332 7.14 -4.78 -28.58
C GLN A 332 5.64 -4.67 -28.35
N ASP A 333 4.96 -5.78 -28.17
CA ASP A 333 3.54 -5.79 -27.82
C ASP A 333 3.41 -5.25 -26.40
N PHE A 334 2.89 -4.02 -26.30
CA PHE A 334 2.51 -3.43 -25.02
C PHE A 334 1.12 -3.92 -24.65
N ASP A 335 1.05 -4.98 -23.85
CA ASP A 335 -0.19 -5.55 -23.38
C ASP A 335 -0.51 -5.06 -21.96
N ILE A 336 -1.51 -4.19 -21.86
CA ILE A 336 -1.97 -3.66 -20.58
C ILE A 336 -2.52 -4.75 -19.67
N TYR A 337 -3.16 -5.79 -20.22
CA TYR A 337 -3.72 -6.87 -19.42
C TYR A 337 -2.62 -7.72 -18.76
N LYS A 338 -1.46 -7.82 -19.38
CA LYS A 338 -0.28 -8.41 -18.74
C LYS A 338 0.18 -7.57 -17.54
N ASN A 339 0.15 -6.24 -17.67
CA ASN A 339 0.51 -5.35 -16.57
C ASN A 339 -0.52 -5.40 -15.42
N VAL A 340 -1.81 -5.55 -15.71
CA VAL A 340 -2.86 -5.84 -14.73
C VAL A 340 -2.65 -7.21 -14.08
N GLY A 341 -2.26 -8.22 -14.85
CA GLY A 341 -1.98 -9.57 -14.33
C GLY A 341 -0.76 -9.62 -13.39
N ASN A 342 0.22 -8.76 -13.63
CA ASN A 342 1.46 -8.66 -12.83
C ASN A 342 1.30 -7.80 -11.56
N VAL A 343 0.10 -7.35 -11.23
CA VAL A 343 -0.17 -6.65 -9.97
C VAL A 343 0.09 -7.59 -8.78
N GLU A 344 0.50 -7.05 -7.67
CA GLU A 344 0.76 -7.80 -6.43
C GLU A 344 -0.54 -8.31 -5.79
N TRP A 345 -1.13 -9.35 -6.37
CA TRP A 345 -2.40 -9.93 -5.91
C TRP A 345 -2.35 -10.40 -4.46
N ASP A 346 -1.19 -10.85 -3.98
CA ASP A 346 -1.04 -11.25 -2.59
C ASP A 346 -1.27 -10.08 -1.64
N THR A 347 -0.72 -8.91 -1.96
CA THR A 347 -0.94 -7.69 -1.18
C THR A 347 -2.41 -7.24 -1.22
N LEU A 348 -3.06 -7.28 -2.39
CA LEU A 348 -4.48 -6.93 -2.52
C LEU A 348 -5.38 -7.87 -1.72
N LEU A 349 -5.15 -9.18 -1.81
CA LEU A 349 -5.91 -10.18 -1.05
C LEU A 349 -5.62 -10.13 0.46
N PHE A 350 -4.40 -9.75 0.86
CA PHE A 350 -4.09 -9.48 2.26
C PHE A 350 -4.96 -8.34 2.81
N PHE A 351 -5.08 -7.22 2.07
CA PHE A 351 -5.96 -6.11 2.49
C PHE A 351 -7.42 -6.51 2.51
N TYR A 352 -7.88 -7.34 1.56
CA TYR A 352 -9.23 -7.91 1.63
C TYR A 352 -9.46 -8.61 2.95
N GLY A 353 -8.62 -9.58 3.29
CA GLY A 353 -8.77 -10.35 4.52
C GLY A 353 -8.68 -9.47 5.77
N ALA A 354 -7.71 -8.53 5.81
CA ALA A 354 -7.51 -7.63 6.94
C ALA A 354 -8.72 -6.70 7.16
N MET A 355 -9.22 -6.05 6.09
CA MET A 355 -10.38 -5.16 6.18
C MET A 355 -11.65 -5.92 6.58
N MET A 356 -11.86 -7.10 6.01
CA MET A 356 -13.03 -7.92 6.36
C MET A 356 -12.96 -8.43 7.80
N ILE A 357 -11.79 -8.79 8.33
CA ILE A 357 -11.61 -9.15 9.76
C ILE A 357 -11.92 -7.95 10.65
N ILE A 358 -11.35 -6.78 10.35
CA ILE A 358 -11.57 -5.56 11.14
C ILE A 358 -13.03 -5.16 11.12
N GLY A 359 -13.67 -5.18 9.95
CA GLY A 359 -15.10 -4.91 9.81
C GLY A 359 -15.96 -5.87 10.62
N ALA A 360 -15.59 -7.15 10.66
CA ALA A 360 -16.27 -8.15 11.49
C ALA A 360 -16.09 -7.87 12.99
N LEU A 361 -14.88 -7.54 13.45
CA LEU A 361 -14.61 -7.17 14.85
C LEU A 361 -15.35 -5.89 15.26
N SER A 362 -15.47 -4.92 14.35
CA SER A 362 -16.27 -3.72 14.55
C SER A 362 -17.75 -4.09 14.72
N PHE A 363 -18.28 -4.90 13.82
CA PHE A 363 -19.68 -5.32 13.83
C PHE A 363 -20.07 -6.14 15.07
N VAL A 364 -19.13 -6.90 15.63
CA VAL A 364 -19.30 -7.68 16.87
C VAL A 364 -19.25 -6.79 18.13
N GLY A 365 -18.64 -5.57 18.04
CA GLY A 365 -18.54 -4.61 19.14
C GLY A 365 -17.15 -4.48 19.78
N TYR A 366 -16.16 -5.26 19.34
CA TYR A 366 -14.81 -5.20 19.93
C TYR A 366 -14.10 -3.88 19.66
N LEU A 367 -14.29 -3.26 18.49
CA LEU A 367 -13.64 -2.00 18.19
C LEU A 367 -14.19 -0.85 19.04
N ASP A 368 -15.49 -0.89 19.42
CA ASP A 368 -16.07 0.09 20.33
C ASP A 368 -15.46 -0.02 21.74
N ALA A 369 -15.24 -1.25 22.22
CA ALA A 369 -14.58 -1.48 23.51
C ALA A 369 -13.12 -0.99 23.49
N ILE A 370 -12.38 -1.24 22.41
CA ILE A 370 -11.03 -0.75 22.23
C ILE A 370 -11.00 0.78 22.10
N ALA A 371 -11.97 1.38 21.40
CA ALA A 371 -12.11 2.82 21.26
C ALA A 371 -12.32 3.49 22.62
N GLN A 372 -13.20 2.95 23.45
CA GLN A 372 -13.40 3.42 24.83
C GLN A 372 -12.13 3.35 25.67
N PHE A 373 -11.37 2.28 25.56
CA PHE A 373 -10.11 2.11 26.28
C PHE A 373 -9.04 3.11 25.81
N LEU A 374 -8.89 3.29 24.50
CA LEU A 374 -7.85 4.14 23.91
C LEU A 374 -8.19 5.63 23.97
N TYR A 375 -9.43 5.99 23.64
CA TYR A 375 -9.85 7.38 23.47
C TYR A 375 -10.79 7.90 24.58
N GLY A 376 -11.48 7.00 25.33
CA GLY A 376 -12.44 7.37 26.34
C GLY A 376 -11.82 7.87 27.67
N GLN A 377 -10.68 7.31 28.06
CA GLN A 377 -10.00 7.64 29.31
C GLN A 377 -8.63 8.31 29.13
N ASN A 378 -8.04 8.22 27.95
CA ASN A 378 -6.72 8.74 27.64
C ASN A 378 -6.81 9.97 26.75
N HIS A 379 -5.79 10.85 26.84
CA HIS A 379 -5.66 11.92 25.85
C HIS A 379 -5.47 11.32 24.45
N PRO A 380 -6.20 11.77 23.43
CA PRO A 380 -6.10 11.26 22.06
C PRO A 380 -4.67 11.20 21.51
N THR A 381 -3.85 12.15 21.92
CA THR A 381 -2.41 12.21 21.57
C THR A 381 -1.66 10.96 21.98
N ASN A 382 -1.87 10.47 23.22
CA ASN A 382 -1.17 9.28 23.70
C ASN A 382 -1.63 8.02 22.94
N ALA A 383 -2.95 7.91 22.69
CA ALA A 383 -3.52 6.83 21.90
C ALA A 383 -2.91 6.81 20.49
N ASN A 384 -2.87 7.96 19.80
CA ASN A 384 -2.32 8.09 18.46
C ASN A 384 -0.83 7.75 18.38
N ILE A 385 -0.04 8.11 19.40
CA ILE A 385 1.39 7.77 19.48
C ILE A 385 1.57 6.25 19.69
N ILE A 386 0.78 5.65 20.60
CA ILE A 386 0.86 4.20 20.88
C ILE A 386 0.45 3.39 19.64
N ILE A 387 -0.64 3.77 18.97
CA ILE A 387 -1.10 3.15 17.72
C ILE A 387 -0.01 3.31 16.65
N GLY A 388 0.59 4.50 16.54
CA GLY A 388 1.69 4.75 15.62
C GLY A 388 2.93 3.88 15.88
N LEU A 389 3.30 3.65 17.14
CA LEU A 389 4.37 2.74 17.51
C LEU A 389 4.01 1.27 17.19
N SER A 390 2.74 0.89 17.29
CA SER A 390 2.27 -0.44 16.92
C SER A 390 2.42 -0.72 15.42
N SER A 391 2.52 0.32 14.57
CA SER A 391 2.77 0.13 13.12
C SER A 391 4.16 -0.41 12.81
N ALA A 392 5.07 -0.45 13.78
CA ALA A 392 6.33 -1.18 13.66
C ALA A 392 6.14 -2.71 13.50
N PHE A 393 5.00 -3.24 13.96
CA PHE A 393 4.67 -4.67 13.95
C PHE A 393 3.50 -5.02 13.05
N ILE A 394 2.52 -4.13 12.94
CA ILE A 394 1.28 -4.32 12.17
C ILE A 394 1.27 -3.28 11.05
N ASP A 395 0.82 -3.69 9.87
CA ASP A 395 0.72 -2.82 8.70
C ASP A 395 -0.09 -1.54 9.01
N ASN A 396 0.45 -0.40 8.60
CA ASN A 396 -0.12 0.92 8.88
C ASN A 396 -1.51 1.14 8.26
N GLY A 397 -1.77 0.57 7.08
CA GLY A 397 -3.09 0.64 6.45
C GLY A 397 -4.14 -0.10 7.26
N THR A 398 -3.82 -1.29 7.73
CA THR A 398 -4.70 -2.10 8.58
C THR A 398 -5.04 -1.39 9.90
N LEU A 399 -4.04 -0.81 10.57
CA LEU A 399 -4.25 -0.05 11.81
C LEU A 399 -5.12 1.20 11.57
N MET A 400 -4.85 1.93 10.47
CA MET A 400 -5.67 3.10 10.13
C MET A 400 -7.14 2.70 9.88
N PHE A 401 -7.37 1.62 9.15
CA PHE A 401 -8.73 1.12 8.90
C PHE A 401 -9.42 0.70 10.21
N ALA A 402 -8.68 0.11 11.16
CA ALA A 402 -9.23 -0.21 12.48
C ALA A 402 -9.66 1.05 13.23
N VAL A 403 -8.82 2.10 13.27
CA VAL A 403 -9.18 3.37 13.95
C VAL A 403 -10.36 4.06 13.27
N LEU A 404 -10.44 4.05 11.94
CA LEU A 404 -11.58 4.60 11.22
C LEU A 404 -12.89 3.89 11.61
N ASN A 405 -12.86 2.57 11.80
CA ASN A 405 -14.02 1.80 12.26
C ASN A 405 -14.32 1.96 13.77
N MET A 406 -13.42 2.54 14.56
CA MET A 406 -13.68 2.95 15.95
C MET A 406 -14.46 4.28 16.03
N HIS A 407 -14.57 5.04 14.93
CA HIS A 407 -15.24 6.33 14.82
C HIS A 407 -14.89 7.32 15.95
N PRO A 408 -13.59 7.53 16.30
CA PRO A 408 -13.24 8.44 17.37
C PRO A 408 -13.54 9.89 16.96
N ASP A 409 -14.10 10.65 17.89
CA ASP A 409 -14.32 12.10 17.69
C ASP A 409 -12.98 12.85 17.93
N LEU A 410 -12.25 13.08 16.84
CA LEU A 410 -10.92 13.69 16.88
C LEU A 410 -10.89 14.98 16.05
N PRO A 411 -10.27 16.05 16.55
CA PRO A 411 -10.01 17.24 15.74
C PRO A 411 -9.02 16.94 14.61
N PRO A 412 -8.98 17.76 13.54
CA PRO A 412 -8.12 17.55 12.39
C PRO A 412 -6.64 17.36 12.74
N GLY A 413 -6.13 18.09 13.74
CA GLY A 413 -4.75 17.94 14.22
C GLY A 413 -4.45 16.55 14.75
N GLN A 414 -5.39 15.93 15.46
CA GLN A 414 -5.24 14.57 15.98
C GLN A 414 -5.32 13.52 14.85
N TRP A 415 -6.15 13.74 13.83
CA TRP A 415 -6.17 12.89 12.64
C TRP A 415 -4.86 12.98 11.82
N LEU A 416 -4.31 14.20 11.70
CA LEU A 416 -2.99 14.42 11.11
C LEU A 416 -1.88 13.74 11.94
N LEU A 417 -1.95 13.85 13.29
CA LEU A 417 -1.01 13.16 14.17
C LEU A 417 -1.06 11.65 14.01
N LEU A 418 -2.26 11.06 13.99
CA LEU A 418 -2.44 9.62 13.78
C LEU A 418 -1.88 9.19 12.41
N THR A 419 -2.18 9.98 11.37
CA THR A 419 -1.67 9.73 10.01
C THR A 419 -0.14 9.76 9.99
N LEU A 420 0.47 10.78 10.64
CA LEU A 420 1.91 10.91 10.77
C LEU A 420 2.51 9.69 11.49
N THR A 421 2.02 9.42 12.71
CA THR A 421 2.61 8.39 13.58
C THR A 421 2.50 6.99 12.99
N LEU A 422 1.37 6.64 12.34
CA LEU A 422 1.19 5.38 11.63
C LEU A 422 2.12 5.27 10.41
N GLY A 423 2.17 6.32 9.58
CA GLY A 423 2.95 6.29 8.35
C GLY A 423 4.45 6.17 8.61
N VAL A 424 5.00 6.99 9.51
CA VAL A 424 6.43 6.96 9.82
C VAL A 424 6.81 5.85 10.81
N GLY A 425 5.89 5.42 11.67
CA GLY A 425 6.12 4.35 12.67
C GLY A 425 6.46 3.01 12.03
N GLY A 426 5.92 2.71 10.86
CA GLY A 426 6.25 1.51 10.08
C GLY A 426 7.73 1.39 9.70
N SER A 427 8.50 2.48 9.74
CA SER A 427 9.94 2.47 9.49
C SER A 427 10.80 2.10 10.69
N LEU A 428 10.25 2.02 11.90
CA LEU A 428 10.99 1.66 13.11
C LEU A 428 11.59 0.28 13.03
N LEU A 429 10.86 -0.68 12.47
CA LEU A 429 11.34 -2.03 12.19
C LEU A 429 11.21 -2.33 10.70
N ALA A 430 12.10 -3.18 10.18
CA ALA A 430 12.07 -3.54 8.76
C ALA A 430 10.78 -4.28 8.35
N ILE A 431 10.15 -4.97 9.30
CA ILE A 431 8.89 -5.71 9.07
C ILE A 431 7.63 -4.85 9.17
N GLY A 432 7.73 -3.63 9.70
CA GLY A 432 6.59 -2.74 9.93
C GLY A 432 6.03 -2.07 8.66
N SER A 433 6.73 -2.19 7.53
CA SER A 433 6.27 -1.59 6.29
C SER A 433 6.62 -2.43 5.06
N ALA A 434 5.78 -2.36 4.03
CA ALA A 434 6.00 -3.08 2.77
C ALA A 434 7.38 -2.82 2.14
N PRO A 435 7.93 -1.58 2.06
CA PRO A 435 9.27 -1.36 1.55
C PRO A 435 10.36 -2.02 2.39
N GLY A 436 10.20 -2.10 3.70
CA GLY A 436 11.16 -2.78 4.59
C GLY A 436 11.20 -4.28 4.34
N VAL A 437 10.03 -4.93 4.31
CA VAL A 437 9.90 -6.38 4.00
C VAL A 437 10.41 -6.67 2.58
N GLY A 438 10.01 -5.87 1.58
CA GLY A 438 10.45 -6.06 0.21
C GLY A 438 11.96 -5.99 0.06
N LEU A 439 12.62 -5.04 0.73
CA LEU A 439 14.09 -4.94 0.73
C LEU A 439 14.77 -6.11 1.44
N LEU A 440 14.21 -6.63 2.54
CA LEU A 440 14.71 -7.84 3.18
C LEU A 440 14.65 -9.05 2.26
N GLY A 441 13.55 -9.21 1.52
CA GLY A 441 13.39 -10.29 0.54
C GLY A 441 14.32 -10.18 -0.67
N GLN A 442 14.55 -8.96 -1.17
CA GLN A 442 15.36 -8.70 -2.37
C GLN A 442 16.87 -8.72 -2.09
N ILE A 443 17.30 -8.19 -0.94
CA ILE A 443 18.71 -7.93 -0.62
C ILE A 443 19.17 -8.89 0.45
N LYS A 444 19.88 -9.95 0.02
CA LYS A 444 20.41 -10.99 0.93
C LYS A 444 21.71 -10.60 1.61
N GLU A 445 22.48 -9.65 1.05
CA GLU A 445 23.79 -9.24 1.57
C GLU A 445 23.78 -7.78 2.00
N GLY A 446 24.19 -7.52 3.24
CA GLY A 446 24.38 -6.18 3.79
C GLY A 446 23.15 -5.54 4.44
N TYR A 447 21.92 -5.96 4.10
CA TYR A 447 20.71 -5.52 4.77
C TYR A 447 19.95 -6.71 5.37
N THR A 448 19.79 -6.70 6.68
CA THR A 448 19.11 -7.73 7.46
C THR A 448 18.21 -7.08 8.52
N PHE A 449 17.24 -7.83 9.04
CA PHE A 449 16.40 -7.37 10.16
C PHE A 449 17.24 -6.85 11.35
N GLY A 450 18.26 -7.60 11.76
CA GLY A 450 19.16 -7.20 12.85
C GLY A 450 20.00 -5.95 12.53
N TYR A 451 20.35 -5.73 11.25
CA TYR A 451 21.02 -4.50 10.83
C TYR A 451 20.10 -3.30 10.93
N HIS A 452 18.85 -3.41 10.46
CA HIS A 452 17.84 -2.35 10.59
C HIS A 452 17.56 -2.02 12.05
N MET A 453 17.40 -3.04 12.90
CA MET A 453 17.12 -2.89 14.33
C MET A 453 18.22 -2.09 15.06
N ARG A 454 19.48 -2.19 14.65
CA ARG A 454 20.57 -1.36 15.23
C ARG A 454 20.36 0.13 15.00
N TRP A 455 19.65 0.51 13.93
CA TRP A 455 19.34 1.89 13.61
C TRP A 455 18.01 2.36 14.21
N MET A 456 17.20 1.45 14.77
CA MET A 456 15.91 1.76 15.38
C MET A 456 15.98 2.94 16.39
N PRO A 457 16.97 3.08 17.27
CA PRO A 457 17.03 4.23 18.18
C PRO A 457 17.18 5.57 17.44
N VAL A 458 17.92 5.57 16.34
CA VAL A 458 18.11 6.77 15.50
C VAL A 458 16.84 7.11 14.71
N ILE A 459 16.14 6.09 14.22
CA ILE A 459 14.84 6.25 13.54
C ILE A 459 13.80 6.75 14.54
N LEU A 460 13.81 6.24 15.78
CA LEU A 460 12.94 6.70 16.87
C LEU A 460 13.16 8.19 17.20
N LEU A 461 14.41 8.68 17.15
CA LEU A 461 14.68 10.12 17.29
C LEU A 461 14.00 10.92 16.16
N GLY A 462 14.04 10.45 14.92
CA GLY A 462 13.31 11.04 13.80
C GLY A 462 11.79 11.04 14.02
N TYR A 463 11.25 9.94 14.53
CA TYR A 463 9.84 9.79 14.88
C TYR A 463 9.42 10.84 15.95
N ILE A 464 10.16 10.97 17.05
CA ILE A 464 9.89 11.95 18.10
C ILE A 464 10.01 13.38 17.56
N ALA A 465 11.06 13.66 16.79
CA ALA A 465 11.26 14.99 16.20
C ALA A 465 10.14 15.37 15.23
N SER A 466 9.60 14.42 14.45
CA SER A 466 8.47 14.68 13.55
C SER A 466 7.19 15.01 14.31
N ILE A 467 6.91 14.32 15.42
CA ILE A 467 5.77 14.61 16.30
C ILE A 467 5.92 16.00 16.92
N ALA A 468 7.09 16.33 17.47
CA ALA A 468 7.37 17.65 18.02
C ALA A 468 7.18 18.76 16.97
N THR A 469 7.66 18.52 15.74
CA THR A 469 7.48 19.44 14.61
C THR A 469 6.01 19.63 14.26
N HIS A 470 5.23 18.54 14.26
CA HIS A 470 3.80 18.61 13.99
C HIS A 470 3.07 19.47 15.03
N PHE A 471 3.31 19.26 16.32
CA PHE A 471 2.73 20.10 17.37
C PHE A 471 3.15 21.56 17.28
N TRP A 472 4.38 21.83 16.87
CA TRP A 472 4.88 23.20 16.77
C TRP A 472 4.28 23.97 15.59
N ILE A 473 4.19 23.34 14.41
CA ILE A 473 3.76 24.03 13.18
C ILE A 473 2.26 23.99 12.99
N ASN A 474 1.63 22.88 13.36
CA ASN A 474 0.22 22.59 13.13
C ASN A 474 -0.63 22.80 14.40
N ALA A 475 -0.18 23.62 15.34
CA ALA A 475 -0.88 23.89 16.61
C ALA A 475 -2.32 24.40 16.41
N GLU A 476 -2.58 25.10 15.31
CA GLU A 476 -3.91 25.63 14.98
C GLU A 476 -4.95 24.57 14.58
N TYR A 477 -4.51 23.34 14.27
CA TYR A 477 -5.40 22.22 13.92
C TYR A 477 -5.88 21.41 15.15
N PHE A 478 -5.32 21.66 16.35
CA PHE A 478 -5.66 21.01 17.62
C PHE A 478 -6.69 21.81 18.39
#